data_e706252e1541c5692c921e60bdc95770
#
_entry.id   e706252e1541c5692c921e60bdc95770
#
_cell.length_a   1.000
_cell.length_b   1.000
_cell.length_c   1.000
_cell.angle_alpha   90.00
_cell.angle_beta   90.00
_cell.angle_gamma   90.00
#
_symmetry.space_group_name_H-M   'P 1'
#
loop_
_entity.id
_entity.type
_entity.pdbx_description
1 polymer ?
#
loop_
_entity_poly.entity_id
_entity_poly.type
_entity_poly.pdbx_seq_one_letter_code
_entity_poly.pdbx_strand_id
1 'polypeptide(L)' 'MPERSANATWTGNLADGSGSMAVESGAYEGTYSFHSRFEDGEASNPEELIAAAHAGCFSMALSNVL' A
#
# COMPACT_ATOMS: atom_id res chain seq x y z
N MET A 1 16.82 -13.59 1.20
CA MET A 1 15.63 -13.12 0.47
C MET A 1 16.03 -12.22 -0.69
N PRO A 2 15.35 -12.33 -1.82
CA PRO A 2 15.57 -11.37 -2.90
C PRO A 2 15.26 -9.97 -2.42
N GLU A 3 15.99 -9.02 -2.97
CA GLU A 3 15.75 -7.61 -2.68
C GLU A 3 14.49 -7.15 -3.38
N ARG A 4 13.65 -6.39 -2.69
CA ARG A 4 12.41 -5.83 -3.23
C ARG A 4 12.36 -4.35 -2.95
N SER A 5 11.72 -3.60 -3.82
CA SER A 5 11.63 -2.15 -3.66
C SER A 5 10.26 -1.65 -4.12
N ALA A 6 9.95 -0.45 -3.70
CA ALA A 6 8.75 0.25 -4.11
C ALA A 6 9.07 1.74 -4.15
N ASN A 7 8.21 2.51 -4.78
CA ASN A 7 8.36 3.95 -4.80
C ASN A 7 7.02 4.63 -4.61
N ALA A 8 7.07 5.91 -4.21
CA ALA A 8 5.88 6.72 -4.03
C ALA A 8 6.21 8.16 -4.38
N THR A 9 5.23 8.86 -4.92
CA THR A 9 5.36 10.27 -5.29
C THR A 9 4.16 11.03 -4.74
N TRP A 10 4.41 12.14 -4.08
CA TRP A 10 3.37 13.02 -3.56
C TRP A 10 3.36 14.33 -4.31
N THR A 11 2.19 14.82 -4.70
CA THR A 11 2.01 16.07 -5.42
C THR A 11 1.00 16.93 -4.69
N GLY A 12 1.40 18.17 -4.38
CA GLY A 12 0.55 19.13 -3.70
C GLY A 12 0.80 19.17 -2.19
N ASN A 13 -0.04 19.92 -1.48
CA ASN A 13 0.07 20.00 -0.02
C ASN A 13 -0.57 18.78 0.65
N LEU A 14 -0.44 18.68 1.95
CA LEU A 14 -0.94 17.51 2.68
C LEU A 14 -2.45 17.33 2.53
N ALA A 15 -3.21 18.39 2.72
CA ALA A 15 -4.66 18.29 2.78
C ALA A 15 -5.31 18.09 1.40
N ASP A 16 -4.78 18.73 0.37
CA ASP A 16 -5.37 18.73 -0.96
C ASP A 16 -4.61 17.93 -2.00
N GLY A 17 -3.42 17.50 -1.67
CA GLY A 17 -2.58 16.77 -2.60
C GLY A 17 -2.97 15.30 -2.73
N SER A 18 -2.27 14.63 -3.60
CA SER A 18 -2.46 13.20 -3.81
C SER A 18 -1.13 12.54 -4.10
N GLY A 19 -1.06 11.24 -3.87
CA GLY A 19 0.13 10.49 -4.14
C GLY A 19 -0.17 9.24 -4.96
N SER A 20 0.87 8.66 -5.48
CA SER A 20 0.81 7.37 -6.14
C SER A 20 1.95 6.51 -5.62
N MET A 21 1.74 5.21 -5.59
CA MET A 21 2.77 4.27 -5.19
C MET A 21 2.74 3.07 -6.11
N ALA A 22 3.91 2.48 -6.30
CA ALA A 22 4.03 1.31 -7.14
C ALA A 22 5.10 0.39 -6.56
N VAL A 23 4.88 -0.91 -6.67
CA VAL A 23 5.87 -1.89 -6.28
C VAL A 23 6.74 -2.25 -7.48
N GLU A 24 7.98 -2.67 -7.20
CA GLU A 24 8.98 -2.96 -8.22
C GLU A 24 8.48 -3.94 -9.29
N SER A 25 7.76 -4.97 -8.88
CA SER A 25 7.28 -6.00 -9.80
C SER A 25 6.15 -5.54 -10.72
N GLY A 26 5.53 -4.39 -10.42
CA GLY A 26 4.36 -3.94 -11.15
C GLY A 26 3.07 -4.63 -10.73
N ALA A 27 3.12 -5.49 -9.73
CA ALA A 27 1.94 -6.21 -9.26
C ALA A 27 0.92 -5.30 -8.58
N TYR A 28 1.35 -4.15 -8.10
CA TYR A 28 0.45 -3.16 -7.50
C TYR A 28 0.89 -1.77 -7.87
N GLU A 29 -0.09 -0.95 -8.25
CA GLU A 29 0.09 0.48 -8.47
C GLU A 29 -1.21 1.15 -8.07
N GLY A 30 -1.14 2.16 -7.22
CA GLY A 30 -2.35 2.78 -6.72
C GLY A 30 -2.15 4.20 -6.25
N THR A 31 -3.25 4.85 -5.94
CA THR A 31 -3.26 6.23 -5.46
C THR A 31 -3.67 6.29 -4.00
N TYR A 32 -3.29 7.36 -3.34
CA TYR A 32 -3.67 7.62 -1.97
C TYR A 32 -3.70 9.12 -1.73
N SER A 33 -4.36 9.55 -0.65
CA SER A 33 -4.50 10.95 -0.31
C SER A 33 -4.71 11.08 1.20
N PHE A 34 -4.68 12.32 1.70
CA PHE A 34 -5.06 12.57 3.09
C PHE A 34 -6.46 12.03 3.36
N HIS A 35 -7.38 12.30 2.44
CA HIS A 35 -8.77 11.85 2.58
C HIS A 35 -8.86 10.31 2.64
N SER A 36 -8.15 9.60 1.77
CA SER A 36 -8.22 8.14 1.75
C SER A 36 -7.56 7.51 2.97
N ARG A 37 -6.60 8.21 3.58
CA ARG A 37 -5.91 7.70 4.77
C ARG A 37 -6.69 7.92 6.06
N PHE A 38 -7.30 9.10 6.21
CA PHE A 38 -7.93 9.52 7.47
C PHE A 38 -9.45 9.60 7.41
N GLU A 39 -10.04 9.42 6.24
CA GLU A 39 -11.47 9.46 6.04
C GLU A 39 -11.88 8.29 5.13
N ASP A 40 -13.15 8.20 4.80
CA ASP A 40 -13.68 7.12 3.98
C ASP A 40 -13.51 7.37 2.47
N GLY A 41 -12.27 7.60 2.05
CA GLY A 41 -11.96 7.74 0.63
C GLY A 41 -12.01 6.40 -0.10
N GLU A 42 -12.18 6.45 -1.41
CA GLU A 42 -12.24 5.25 -2.24
C GLU A 42 -10.86 4.71 -2.64
N ALA A 43 -9.83 5.54 -2.56
CA ALA A 43 -8.47 5.13 -2.90
C ALA A 43 -7.88 4.29 -1.77
N SER A 44 -6.84 3.55 -2.09
CA SER A 44 -6.11 2.81 -1.07
C SER A 44 -5.43 3.78 -0.10
N ASN A 45 -4.90 3.25 0.99
CA ASN A 45 -4.17 4.03 1.97
C ASN A 45 -3.04 3.18 2.55
N PRO A 46 -2.00 3.83 3.13
CA PRO A 46 -0.86 3.08 3.66
C PRO A 46 -1.23 2.06 4.73
N GLU A 47 -2.18 2.39 5.61
CA GLU A 47 -2.60 1.46 6.67
C GLU A 47 -3.24 0.21 6.10
N GLU A 48 -4.09 0.36 5.10
CA GLU A 48 -4.73 -0.78 4.44
C GLU A 48 -3.70 -1.66 3.75
N LEU A 49 -2.69 -1.06 3.14
CA LEU A 49 -1.65 -1.81 2.47
C LEU A 49 -0.75 -2.55 3.45
N ILE A 50 -0.47 -1.96 4.62
CA ILE A 50 0.25 -2.66 5.67
C ILE A 50 -0.57 -3.87 6.14
N ALA A 51 -1.86 -3.69 6.33
CA ALA A 51 -2.75 -4.79 6.72
C ALA A 51 -2.76 -5.88 5.67
N ALA A 52 -2.81 -5.52 4.39
CA ALA A 52 -2.81 -6.49 3.31
C ALA A 52 -1.50 -7.28 3.27
N ALA A 53 -0.37 -6.60 3.47
CA ALA A 53 0.93 -7.24 3.50
C ALA A 53 1.02 -8.24 4.65
N HIS A 54 0.55 -7.84 5.83
CA HIS A 54 0.56 -8.70 6.99
C HIS A 54 -0.34 -9.93 6.80
N ALA A 55 -1.54 -9.71 6.24
CA ALA A 55 -2.47 -10.80 5.97
C ALA A 55 -1.87 -11.81 4.99
N GLY A 56 -1.18 -11.31 3.97
CA GLY A 56 -0.51 -12.17 2.99
C GLY A 56 0.57 -13.04 3.65
N CYS A 57 1.42 -12.42 4.46
CA CYS A 57 2.48 -13.15 5.16
C CYS A 57 1.89 -14.18 6.12
N PHE A 58 0.85 -13.81 6.84
CA PHE A 58 0.21 -14.71 7.80
C PHE A 58 -0.41 -15.92 7.07
N SER A 59 -1.10 -15.67 5.96
CA SER A 59 -1.73 -16.76 5.21
C SER A 59 -0.72 -17.75 4.66
N MET A 60 0.43 -17.27 4.21
CA MET A 60 1.50 -18.15 3.72
C MET A 60 2.10 -18.97 4.86
N ALA A 61 2.33 -18.34 6.00
CA ALA A 61 2.87 -19.03 7.17
C ALA A 61 1.91 -20.12 7.66
N LEU A 62 0.63 -19.80 7.70
CA LEU A 62 -0.39 -20.77 8.11
C LEU A 62 -0.47 -21.93 7.14
N SER A 63 -0.40 -21.65 5.85
CA SER A 63 -0.42 -22.68 4.81
C SER A 63 0.76 -23.64 4.97
N ASN A 64 1.92 -23.13 5.38
CA ASN A 64 3.09 -23.96 5.59
C ASN A 64 2.95 -24.91 6.80
N VAL A 65 2.17 -24.50 7.78
CA VAL A 65 1.92 -25.31 8.98
C VAL A 65 0.87 -26.40 8.73
N LEU A 66 -0.10 -26.10 7.90
CA LEU A 66 -1.17 -27.04 7.58
C LEU A 66 -0.75 -28.01 6.49
#